data_4071d4d0e8d6d872d3141ffb1141d818
#
_entry.id   4071d4d0e8d6d872d3141ffb1141d818
#
_cell.length_a   1.000
_cell.length_b   1.000
_cell.length_c   1.000
_cell.angle_alpha   90.00
_cell.angle_beta   90.00
_cell.angle_gamma   90.00
#
_symmetry.space_group_name_H-M   'P 1'
#
loop_
_entity.id
_entity.type
_entity.pdbx_description
1 polymer ?
#
loop_
_entity_poly.entity_id
_entity_poly.type
_entity_poly.pdbx_seq_one_letter_code
_entity_poly.pdbx_strand_id
1 'polypeptide(L)'
;MNFKTFLESEEERFEAMSADIPMPTEVRVLSRLFKAENESLFAVGGAIRDFLYRDFHNPGTSYKPKDVDLATSATPERVVQILSTREAREAGVTVFPKGIAFGVISAMLNKQEFEIATFREDWYDPESGDGRRPDKVSYSTPAKDAQRRDLTINSLFYDITDREIRDYNLDADGKGMGIADIKNKVVRPVGKARDRFREDKLRIPRMVRFFCRLNDGDILKSLDEQTLEAVWEFRQLPGVSGERIAMEFMAGLKQSLKPAMFLHNYESLGLFPATFPTLKVDVQDFPSVKDVRNPNAVIAWILKSNGGPQKVKAALTKQKYPGTVFDAVEFLLHLHELVPDKVSALLRRRDIHKQEEDLEVAEAKAKTMRQDVMDFARIAGIEAQMQKFLSYTPQAKSADFMHLEPAQRGKAMSAAEKENYFRNGAE
;
A
#
# COMPACT_ATOMS: atom_id res chain seq x y z
N MET A 1 13.05 -37.48 15.05
CA MET A 1 13.03 -37.37 13.58
C MET A 1 13.62 -35.99 13.22
N ASN A 2 14.67 -35.99 12.43
CA ASN A 2 15.30 -34.73 12.05
C ASN A 2 14.37 -34.05 11.03
N PHE A 3 14.02 -32.76 11.21
CA PHE A 3 13.09 -31.99 10.35
C PHE A 3 13.50 -32.10 8.85
N LYS A 4 14.79 -32.20 8.58
CA LYS A 4 15.36 -32.40 7.24
C LYS A 4 14.91 -33.70 6.56
N THR A 5 14.75 -34.80 7.30
CA THR A 5 14.32 -36.09 6.75
C THR A 5 12.84 -36.12 6.34
N PHE A 6 12.02 -35.25 6.94
CA PHE A 6 10.60 -35.16 6.56
C PHE A 6 10.40 -34.33 5.26
N LEU A 7 11.27 -33.34 4.99
CA LEU A 7 11.21 -32.55 3.76
C LEU A 7 11.72 -33.29 2.51
N GLU A 8 12.63 -34.25 2.70
CA GLU A 8 13.19 -35.05 1.59
C GLU A 8 12.24 -36.16 1.09
N SER A 9 11.11 -36.40 1.75
CA SER A 9 10.20 -37.51 1.43
C SER A 9 8.99 -37.17 0.56
N GLU A 10 8.67 -35.88 0.34
CA GLU A 10 7.66 -35.42 -0.62
C GLU A 10 8.37 -34.67 -1.74
N GLU A 11 8.41 -35.21 -2.96
CA GLU A 11 8.81 -34.47 -4.16
C GLU A 11 7.83 -33.28 -4.34
N GLU A 12 8.29 -32.09 -3.99
CA GLU A 12 7.53 -30.85 -4.22
C GLU A 12 7.45 -30.56 -5.71
N ARG A 13 6.27 -30.67 -6.27
CA ARG A 13 6.04 -30.36 -7.68
C ARG A 13 5.95 -28.86 -7.88
N PHE A 14 6.67 -28.35 -8.86
CA PHE A 14 6.61 -26.93 -9.31
C PHE A 14 6.87 -26.84 -10.81
N GLU A 15 6.38 -25.78 -11.45
CA GLU A 15 6.87 -25.39 -12.77
C GLU A 15 8.11 -24.49 -12.59
N ALA A 16 9.17 -24.82 -13.33
CA ALA A 16 10.42 -24.09 -13.32
C ALA A 16 10.56 -23.21 -14.55
N MET A 17 11.02 -21.97 -14.35
CA MET A 17 11.34 -21.03 -15.41
C MET A 17 12.70 -20.38 -15.15
N SER A 18 13.68 -20.61 -16.02
CA SER A 18 14.98 -19.93 -15.94
C SER A 18 14.80 -18.42 -16.16
N ALA A 19 15.39 -17.63 -15.27
CA ALA A 19 15.33 -16.16 -15.33
C ALA A 19 16.57 -15.54 -14.69
N ASP A 20 17.08 -14.45 -15.27
CA ASP A 20 18.15 -13.67 -14.65
C ASP A 20 17.59 -12.37 -14.05
N ILE A 21 16.98 -12.49 -12.87
CA ILE A 21 16.45 -11.34 -12.15
C ILE A 21 17.63 -10.54 -11.56
N PRO A 22 17.76 -9.23 -11.81
CA PRO A 22 18.88 -8.41 -11.33
C PRO A 22 18.77 -8.15 -9.81
N MET A 23 19.04 -9.20 -9.02
CA MET A 23 19.02 -9.09 -7.55
C MET A 23 20.14 -8.19 -7.04
N PRO A 24 19.90 -7.40 -5.96
CA PRO A 24 20.93 -6.64 -5.26
C PRO A 24 22.12 -7.52 -4.86
N THR A 25 23.30 -6.93 -4.81
CA THR A 25 24.53 -7.64 -4.40
C THR A 25 24.38 -8.22 -2.99
N GLU A 26 23.72 -7.49 -2.10
CA GLU A 26 23.42 -7.89 -0.72
C GLU A 26 22.61 -9.20 -0.66
N VAL A 27 21.60 -9.34 -1.51
CA VAL A 27 20.78 -10.55 -1.60
C VAL A 27 21.62 -11.76 -2.07
N ARG A 28 22.55 -11.52 -3.01
CA ARG A 28 23.48 -12.59 -3.47
C ARG A 28 24.49 -12.97 -2.38
N VAL A 29 24.92 -12.03 -1.54
CA VAL A 29 25.77 -12.30 -0.38
C VAL A 29 25.02 -13.15 0.63
N LEU A 30 23.79 -12.77 1.00
CA LEU A 30 22.95 -13.54 1.90
C LEU A 30 22.70 -14.95 1.36
N SER A 31 22.37 -15.11 0.07
CA SER A 31 22.15 -16.43 -0.55
C SER A 31 23.36 -17.34 -0.42
N ARG A 32 24.59 -16.81 -0.59
CA ARG A 32 25.81 -17.61 -0.41
C ARG A 32 26.02 -18.05 1.03
N LEU A 33 25.72 -17.21 2.02
CA LEU A 33 25.82 -17.56 3.44
C LEU A 33 24.87 -18.70 3.80
N PHE A 34 23.62 -18.65 3.32
CA PHE A 34 22.65 -19.73 3.54
C PHE A 34 23.06 -21.02 2.85
N LYS A 35 23.51 -20.94 1.60
CA LYS A 35 23.96 -22.11 0.84
C LYS A 35 25.16 -22.81 1.52
N ALA A 36 26.11 -22.06 2.08
CA ALA A 36 27.26 -22.61 2.81
C ALA A 36 26.84 -23.44 4.02
N GLU A 37 25.68 -23.15 4.58
CA GLU A 37 25.09 -23.82 5.74
C GLU A 37 24.01 -24.87 5.33
N ASN A 38 23.93 -25.22 4.05
CA ASN A 38 22.96 -26.12 3.45
C ASN A 38 21.50 -25.70 3.66
N GLU A 39 21.24 -24.42 3.69
CA GLU A 39 19.89 -23.86 3.74
C GLU A 39 19.55 -23.15 2.43
N SER A 40 18.28 -23.21 2.02
CA SER A 40 17.80 -22.49 0.85
C SER A 40 17.43 -21.06 1.22
N LEU A 41 17.65 -20.12 0.28
CA LEU A 41 17.18 -18.75 0.39
C LEU A 41 16.59 -18.32 -0.95
N PHE A 42 15.31 -17.99 -0.96
CA PHE A 42 14.58 -17.53 -2.12
C PHE A 42 14.23 -16.05 -1.98
N ALA A 43 14.26 -15.31 -3.09
CA ALA A 43 13.46 -14.09 -3.19
C ALA A 43 12.00 -14.50 -3.49
N VAL A 44 11.01 -13.76 -2.95
CA VAL A 44 9.61 -14.14 -3.06
C VAL A 44 8.69 -12.97 -3.40
N GLY A 45 7.55 -13.25 -3.98
CA GLY A 45 6.44 -12.31 -4.11
C GLY A 45 6.66 -11.15 -5.09
N GLY A 46 6.63 -9.92 -4.57
CA GLY A 46 6.52 -8.70 -5.37
C GLY A 46 7.62 -8.47 -6.40
N ALA A 47 8.86 -8.74 -6.04
CA ALA A 47 10.02 -8.54 -6.93
C ALA A 47 9.93 -9.43 -8.17
N ILE A 48 9.51 -10.69 -8.01
CA ILE A 48 9.39 -11.67 -9.10
C ILE A 48 8.22 -11.32 -9.99
N ARG A 49 7.04 -11.03 -9.41
CA ARG A 49 5.86 -10.58 -10.15
C ARG A 49 6.18 -9.38 -11.03
N ASP A 50 6.81 -8.34 -10.48
CA ASP A 50 7.08 -7.09 -11.19
C ASP A 50 8.14 -7.29 -12.29
N PHE A 51 9.11 -8.18 -12.08
CA PHE A 51 10.06 -8.60 -13.10
C PHE A 51 9.34 -9.29 -14.27
N LEU A 52 8.54 -10.33 -14.00
CA LEU A 52 7.83 -11.08 -15.04
C LEU A 52 6.80 -10.20 -15.77
N TYR A 53 6.06 -9.36 -15.03
CA TYR A 53 5.11 -8.44 -15.65
C TYR A 53 5.79 -7.52 -16.67
N ARG A 54 6.94 -6.95 -16.28
CA ARG A 54 7.72 -6.13 -17.17
C ARG A 54 8.24 -6.94 -18.36
N ASP A 55 8.80 -8.11 -18.12
CA ASP A 55 9.38 -8.95 -19.16
C ASP A 55 8.35 -9.34 -20.23
N PHE A 56 7.14 -9.72 -19.81
CA PHE A 56 6.05 -10.10 -20.71
C PHE A 56 5.38 -8.91 -21.43
N HIS A 57 5.27 -7.75 -20.77
CA HIS A 57 4.43 -6.65 -21.27
C HIS A 57 5.20 -5.40 -21.69
N ASN A 58 6.43 -5.24 -21.22
CA ASN A 58 7.29 -4.09 -21.52
C ASN A 58 8.75 -4.55 -21.72
N PRO A 59 9.01 -5.48 -22.65
CA PRO A 59 10.36 -6.03 -22.86
C PRO A 59 11.35 -4.91 -23.19
N GLY A 60 12.59 -5.09 -22.76
CA GLY A 60 13.67 -4.12 -22.99
C GLY A 60 13.74 -2.94 -22.03
N THR A 61 12.78 -2.76 -21.12
CA THR A 61 12.90 -1.76 -20.04
C THR A 61 13.77 -2.29 -18.92
N SER A 62 14.63 -1.44 -18.33
CA SER A 62 15.44 -1.85 -17.18
C SER A 62 14.56 -2.17 -15.96
N TYR A 63 14.94 -3.21 -15.22
CA TYR A 63 14.29 -3.56 -13.96
C TYR A 63 15.31 -3.53 -12.83
N LYS A 64 14.92 -2.93 -11.72
CA LYS A 64 15.65 -3.00 -10.45
C LYS A 64 14.61 -3.17 -9.35
N PRO A 65 14.64 -4.29 -8.60
CA PRO A 65 13.73 -4.47 -7.48
C PRO A 65 14.01 -3.39 -6.43
N LYS A 66 12.94 -2.80 -5.88
CA LYS A 66 13.04 -1.80 -4.81
C LYS A 66 13.17 -2.49 -3.46
N ASP A 67 12.27 -3.44 -3.22
CA ASP A 67 12.20 -4.22 -2.00
C ASP A 67 12.23 -5.70 -2.39
N VAL A 68 13.02 -6.50 -1.68
CA VAL A 68 13.14 -7.94 -1.93
C VAL A 68 12.83 -8.67 -0.64
N ASP A 69 11.65 -9.28 -0.59
CA ASP A 69 11.26 -10.18 0.48
C ASP A 69 12.01 -11.50 0.30
N LEU A 70 12.53 -12.06 1.39
CA LEU A 70 13.28 -13.31 1.38
C LEU A 70 12.54 -14.38 2.19
N ALA A 71 12.63 -15.62 1.73
CA ALA A 71 12.10 -16.79 2.43
C ALA A 71 13.10 -17.92 2.43
N THR A 72 13.14 -18.73 3.51
CA THR A 72 14.17 -19.74 3.73
C THR A 72 13.62 -21.01 4.36
N SER A 73 14.37 -22.15 4.15
CA SER A 73 14.17 -23.41 4.88
C SER A 73 14.64 -23.34 6.35
N ALA A 74 15.55 -22.42 6.66
CA ALA A 74 16.09 -22.27 8.01
C ALA A 74 15.04 -21.77 9.00
N THR A 75 15.00 -22.35 10.22
CA THR A 75 14.19 -21.81 11.31
C THR A 75 14.71 -20.41 11.74
N PRO A 76 13.93 -19.58 12.41
CA PRO A 76 14.38 -18.25 12.85
C PRO A 76 15.68 -18.31 13.67
N GLU A 77 15.81 -19.30 14.56
CA GLU A 77 17.01 -19.50 15.37
C GLU A 77 18.22 -19.87 14.47
N ARG A 78 17.97 -20.69 13.46
CA ARG A 78 18.98 -21.07 12.48
C ARG A 78 19.39 -19.89 11.62
N VAL A 79 18.45 -19.04 11.20
CA VAL A 79 18.74 -17.78 10.49
C VAL A 79 19.68 -16.89 11.32
N VAL A 80 19.39 -16.72 12.62
CA VAL A 80 20.26 -15.94 13.53
C VAL A 80 21.65 -16.58 13.61
N GLN A 81 21.77 -17.90 13.69
CA GLN A 81 23.06 -18.60 13.72
C GLN A 81 23.84 -18.34 12.42
N ILE A 82 23.23 -18.53 11.24
CA ILE A 82 23.87 -18.30 9.94
C ILE A 82 24.38 -16.87 9.82
N LEU A 83 23.55 -15.89 10.16
CA LEU A 83 23.88 -14.48 10.05
C LEU A 83 24.82 -13.96 11.17
N SER A 84 25.14 -14.81 12.15
CA SER A 84 26.10 -14.54 13.23
C SER A 84 27.43 -15.25 13.03
N THR A 85 27.64 -15.96 11.91
CA THR A 85 28.92 -16.61 11.58
C THR A 85 30.02 -15.54 11.40
N ARG A 86 31.29 -16.00 11.40
CA ARG A 86 32.41 -15.12 11.13
C ARG A 86 32.32 -14.52 9.73
N GLU A 87 31.99 -15.32 8.75
CA GLU A 87 31.83 -14.94 7.34
C GLU A 87 30.76 -13.88 7.17
N ALA A 88 29.62 -14.02 7.86
CA ALA A 88 28.54 -13.03 7.83
C ALA A 88 28.99 -11.69 8.41
N ARG A 89 29.73 -11.69 9.53
CA ARG A 89 30.27 -10.49 10.14
C ARG A 89 31.33 -9.81 9.26
N GLU A 90 32.22 -10.58 8.65
CA GLU A 90 33.21 -10.07 7.70
C GLU A 90 32.56 -9.48 6.44
N ALA A 91 31.40 -10.01 6.04
CA ALA A 91 30.57 -9.42 4.98
C ALA A 91 29.79 -8.16 5.41
N GLY A 92 29.81 -7.79 6.70
CA GLY A 92 29.12 -6.60 7.22
C GLY A 92 27.64 -6.82 7.57
N VAL A 93 27.19 -8.08 7.74
CA VAL A 93 25.82 -8.39 8.14
C VAL A 93 25.59 -8.08 9.62
N THR A 94 24.50 -7.37 9.91
CA THR A 94 23.98 -7.19 11.27
C THR A 94 22.59 -7.82 11.35
N VAL A 95 22.37 -8.69 12.34
CA VAL A 95 21.09 -9.40 12.53
C VAL A 95 20.30 -8.77 13.67
N PHE A 96 19.01 -8.59 13.45
CA PHE A 96 18.05 -8.11 14.45
C PHE A 96 17.00 -9.22 14.71
N PRO A 97 16.99 -9.83 15.89
CA PRO A 97 16.08 -10.93 16.22
C PRO A 97 14.64 -10.43 16.51
N LYS A 98 14.24 -9.32 15.87
CA LYS A 98 12.86 -8.82 15.95
C LYS A 98 11.97 -9.69 15.08
N GLY A 99 10.88 -10.22 15.65
CA GLY A 99 9.91 -11.00 14.88
C GLY A 99 10.11 -12.52 14.94
N ILE A 100 11.03 -13.07 15.71
CA ILE A 100 11.23 -14.51 15.92
C ILE A 100 9.89 -15.25 16.17
N ALA A 101 9.05 -14.68 17.04
CA ALA A 101 7.74 -15.25 17.35
C ALA A 101 6.78 -15.35 16.14
N PHE A 102 7.07 -14.64 15.06
CA PHE A 102 6.31 -14.65 13.81
C PHE A 102 7.04 -15.34 12.65
N GLY A 103 8.19 -15.96 12.93
CA GLY A 103 8.98 -16.64 11.92
C GLY A 103 9.71 -15.70 10.96
N VAL A 104 9.99 -14.45 11.36
CA VAL A 104 10.68 -13.45 10.52
C VAL A 104 11.88 -12.88 11.26
N ILE A 105 13.01 -12.78 10.59
CA ILE A 105 14.24 -12.16 11.09
C ILE A 105 14.63 -11.00 10.18
N SER A 106 14.92 -9.85 10.76
CA SER A 106 15.49 -8.71 10.02
C SER A 106 17.02 -8.78 10.01
N ALA A 107 17.61 -8.53 8.85
CA ALA A 107 19.05 -8.40 8.67
C ALA A 107 19.37 -7.09 7.95
N MET A 108 20.45 -6.44 8.34
CA MET A 108 20.96 -5.23 7.67
C MET A 108 22.29 -5.53 7.01
N LEU A 109 22.42 -5.14 5.76
CA LEU A 109 23.67 -5.21 4.99
C LEU A 109 23.77 -3.95 4.12
N ASN A 110 24.90 -3.24 4.18
CA ASN A 110 25.13 -1.97 3.45
C ASN A 110 24.00 -0.93 3.63
N LYS A 111 23.49 -0.76 4.85
CA LYS A 111 22.38 0.14 5.20
C LYS A 111 21.03 -0.23 4.58
N GLN A 112 20.91 -1.40 3.98
CA GLN A 112 19.65 -1.94 3.48
C GLN A 112 19.16 -3.03 4.44
N GLU A 113 17.90 -2.94 4.85
CA GLU A 113 17.23 -3.94 5.68
C GLU A 113 16.57 -4.99 4.80
N PHE A 114 16.69 -6.26 5.21
CA PHE A 114 16.07 -7.41 4.57
C PHE A 114 15.26 -8.19 5.60
N GLU A 115 14.03 -8.51 5.25
CA GLU A 115 13.18 -9.42 6.03
C GLU A 115 13.33 -10.84 5.47
N ILE A 116 13.71 -11.79 6.34
CA ILE A 116 13.92 -13.20 6.01
C ILE A 116 12.88 -14.02 6.79
N ALA A 117 11.92 -14.56 6.08
CA ALA A 117 10.86 -15.37 6.66
C ALA A 117 11.18 -16.86 6.53
N THR A 118 10.97 -17.66 7.58
CA THR A 118 10.98 -19.12 7.48
C THR A 118 9.74 -19.59 6.71
N PHE A 119 9.88 -20.56 5.80
CA PHE A 119 8.73 -21.20 5.16
C PHE A 119 7.77 -21.73 6.20
N ARG A 120 6.49 -21.45 6.03
CA ARG A 120 5.49 -21.80 7.02
C ARG A 120 4.16 -22.18 6.39
N GLU A 121 3.40 -22.95 7.15
CA GLU A 121 1.99 -23.22 6.95
C GLU A 121 1.21 -22.50 8.05
N ASP A 122 0.18 -21.78 7.67
CA ASP A 122 -0.69 -21.06 8.59
C ASP A 122 -1.96 -21.89 8.82
N TRP A 123 -2.32 -22.08 10.09
CA TRP A 123 -3.55 -22.78 10.46
C TRP A 123 -4.53 -21.81 11.12
N TYR A 124 -5.79 -21.86 10.67
CA TYR A 124 -6.87 -21.01 11.14
C TYR A 124 -7.98 -21.88 11.71
N ASP A 125 -8.38 -21.65 12.96
CA ASP A 125 -9.54 -22.30 13.55
C ASP A 125 -10.82 -21.67 12.96
N PRO A 126 -11.70 -22.48 12.35
CA PRO A 126 -12.95 -21.98 11.77
C PRO A 126 -13.87 -21.31 12.78
N GLU A 127 -13.75 -21.66 14.07
CA GLU A 127 -14.62 -21.16 15.14
C GLU A 127 -14.02 -19.97 15.92
N SER A 128 -12.69 -19.80 15.95
CA SER A 128 -12.02 -18.76 16.74
C SER A 128 -11.74 -17.48 16.00
N GLY A 129 -11.91 -17.45 14.67
CA GLY A 129 -11.22 -16.51 13.79
C GLY A 129 -11.80 -15.10 13.75
N ASP A 130 -11.05 -14.11 14.29
CA ASP A 130 -11.15 -12.73 13.80
C ASP A 130 -10.52 -12.59 12.37
N GLY A 131 -10.00 -13.69 11.81
CA GLY A 131 -9.39 -13.77 10.48
C GLY A 131 -8.16 -12.89 10.29
N ARG A 132 -7.54 -12.43 11.39
CA ARG A 132 -6.45 -11.45 11.35
C ARG A 132 -5.06 -12.10 11.45
N ARG A 133 -4.96 -13.17 12.22
CA ARG A 133 -3.71 -13.90 12.45
C ARG A 133 -4.02 -15.39 12.46
N PRO A 134 -3.12 -16.24 11.95
CA PRO A 134 -3.26 -17.67 12.13
C PRO A 134 -3.23 -18.02 13.62
N ASP A 135 -4.05 -18.98 14.03
CA ASP A 135 -4.10 -19.48 15.40
C ASP A 135 -2.85 -20.30 15.70
N LYS A 136 -2.28 -20.93 14.69
CA LYS A 136 -1.03 -21.69 14.79
C LYS A 136 -0.21 -21.52 13.51
N VAL A 137 1.09 -21.41 13.70
CA VAL A 137 2.10 -21.41 12.63
C VAL A 137 3.00 -22.63 12.80
N SER A 138 3.23 -23.37 11.73
CA SER A 138 4.24 -24.44 11.70
C SER A 138 5.21 -24.19 10.56
N TYR A 139 6.49 -24.46 10.80
CA TYR A 139 7.49 -24.40 9.74
C TYR A 139 7.25 -25.52 8.75
N SER A 140 7.44 -25.23 7.46
CA SER A 140 7.00 -26.11 6.40
C SER A 140 7.90 -25.97 5.16
N THR A 141 7.37 -26.30 4.00
CA THR A 141 8.06 -26.34 2.71
C THR A 141 7.73 -25.09 1.86
N PRO A 142 8.52 -24.78 0.81
CA PRO A 142 8.19 -23.71 -0.12
C PRO A 142 6.80 -23.86 -0.75
N ALA A 143 6.39 -25.10 -1.09
CA ALA A 143 5.07 -25.38 -1.67
C ALA A 143 3.94 -25.00 -0.70
N LYS A 144 4.06 -25.37 0.57
CA LYS A 144 3.08 -25.00 1.61
C LYS A 144 3.06 -23.49 1.86
N ASP A 145 4.23 -22.84 1.86
CA ASP A 145 4.32 -21.39 1.99
C ASP A 145 3.67 -20.67 0.80
N ALA A 146 3.82 -21.18 -0.42
CA ALA A 146 3.14 -20.67 -1.60
C ALA A 146 1.61 -20.76 -1.48
N GLN A 147 1.11 -21.90 -0.97
CA GLN A 147 -0.32 -22.17 -0.84
C GLN A 147 -1.04 -21.28 0.20
N ARG A 148 -0.36 -20.73 1.19
CA ARG A 148 -0.98 -19.80 2.17
C ARG A 148 -1.03 -18.35 1.70
N ARG A 149 -0.35 -18.00 0.59
CA ARG A 149 -0.30 -16.62 0.08
C ARG A 149 -1.65 -16.17 -0.48
N ASP A 150 -1.77 -14.87 -0.71
CA ASP A 150 -3.03 -14.24 -1.11
C ASP A 150 -3.43 -14.54 -2.55
N LEU A 151 -2.51 -14.31 -3.50
CA LEU A 151 -2.74 -14.37 -4.94
C LEU A 151 -1.66 -15.20 -5.63
N THR A 152 -2.01 -15.91 -6.70
CA THR A 152 -1.08 -16.73 -7.49
C THR A 152 0.12 -15.90 -7.99
N ILE A 153 -0.12 -14.70 -8.46
CA ILE A 153 0.92 -13.77 -8.94
C ILE A 153 1.90 -13.30 -7.86
N ASN A 154 1.56 -13.46 -6.57
CA ASN A 154 2.39 -13.09 -5.42
C ASN A 154 3.03 -14.30 -4.72
N SER A 155 2.79 -15.49 -5.23
CA SER A 155 3.23 -16.76 -4.61
C SER A 155 4.38 -17.43 -5.34
N LEU A 156 5.11 -16.68 -6.15
CA LEU A 156 6.29 -17.13 -6.87
C LEU A 156 7.54 -17.03 -6.01
N PHE A 157 8.44 -17.99 -6.22
CA PHE A 157 9.74 -18.11 -5.54
C PHE A 157 10.85 -18.03 -6.59
N TYR A 158 11.90 -17.29 -6.31
CA TYR A 158 13.08 -17.22 -7.15
C TYR A 158 14.28 -17.77 -6.41
N ASP A 159 14.79 -18.91 -6.87
CA ASP A 159 16.04 -19.47 -6.41
C ASP A 159 17.19 -18.60 -6.93
N ILE A 160 17.83 -17.88 -6.01
CA ILE A 160 18.89 -16.92 -6.33
C ILE A 160 20.15 -17.64 -6.80
N THR A 161 20.37 -18.87 -6.32
CA THR A 161 21.53 -19.69 -6.67
C THR A 161 21.40 -20.30 -8.05
N ASP A 162 20.24 -20.93 -8.30
CA ASP A 162 19.99 -21.68 -9.54
C ASP A 162 19.43 -20.76 -10.64
N ARG A 163 19.09 -19.51 -10.31
CA ARG A 163 18.46 -18.51 -11.22
C ARG A 163 17.18 -19.02 -11.85
N GLU A 164 16.34 -19.59 -11.01
CA GLU A 164 15.13 -20.25 -11.43
C GLU A 164 13.92 -19.73 -10.65
N ILE A 165 12.86 -19.33 -11.38
CA ILE A 165 11.56 -19.05 -10.79
C ILE A 165 10.83 -20.38 -10.63
N ARG A 166 10.31 -20.65 -9.43
CA ARG A 166 9.50 -21.81 -9.08
C ARG A 166 8.07 -21.39 -8.78
N ASP A 167 7.14 -21.98 -9.50
CA ASP A 167 5.71 -21.81 -9.30
C ASP A 167 5.10 -23.10 -8.74
N TYR A 168 4.74 -23.07 -7.47
CA TYR A 168 4.17 -24.21 -6.75
C TYR A 168 2.65 -24.29 -6.86
N ASN A 169 1.98 -23.28 -7.45
CA ASN A 169 0.54 -23.29 -7.69
C ASN A 169 0.27 -23.85 -9.08
N LEU A 170 0.12 -25.16 -9.17
CA LEU A 170 -0.07 -25.87 -10.43
C LEU A 170 -1.55 -26.03 -10.77
N ASP A 171 -1.87 -25.93 -12.06
CA ASP A 171 -3.16 -26.33 -12.62
C ASP A 171 -3.27 -27.87 -12.76
N ALA A 172 -4.36 -28.35 -13.33
CA ALA A 172 -4.62 -29.77 -13.53
C ALA A 172 -3.60 -30.44 -14.47
N ASP A 173 -2.98 -29.67 -15.37
CA ASP A 173 -1.98 -30.14 -16.32
C ASP A 173 -0.55 -30.02 -15.77
N GLY A 174 -0.39 -29.54 -14.52
CA GLY A 174 0.89 -29.36 -13.87
C GLY A 174 1.64 -28.10 -14.29
N LYS A 175 0.95 -27.11 -14.87
CA LYS A 175 1.52 -25.80 -15.23
C LYS A 175 1.34 -24.79 -14.13
N GLY A 176 2.32 -23.93 -13.95
CA GLY A 176 2.33 -22.89 -12.93
C GLY A 176 1.31 -21.78 -13.22
N MET A 177 0.33 -21.66 -12.35
CA MET A 177 -0.72 -20.66 -12.50
C MET A 177 -0.23 -19.22 -12.29
N GLY A 178 0.72 -18.97 -11.39
CA GLY A 178 1.20 -17.62 -11.12
C GLY A 178 1.95 -17.02 -12.29
N ILE A 179 2.80 -17.79 -12.98
CA ILE A 179 3.51 -17.36 -14.19
C ILE A 179 2.50 -17.08 -15.31
N ALA A 180 1.56 -18.01 -15.53
CA ALA A 180 0.51 -17.88 -16.54
C ALA A 180 -0.40 -16.68 -16.26
N ASP A 181 -0.76 -16.45 -15.01
CA ASP A 181 -1.61 -15.33 -14.56
C ASP A 181 -0.93 -13.97 -14.80
N ILE A 182 0.36 -13.83 -14.52
CA ILE A 182 1.09 -12.59 -14.82
C ILE A 182 1.11 -12.34 -16.34
N LYS A 183 1.38 -13.37 -17.13
CA LYS A 183 1.39 -13.28 -18.60
C LYS A 183 0.04 -12.87 -19.17
N ASN A 184 -1.06 -13.38 -18.61
CA ASN A 184 -2.41 -13.12 -19.07
C ASN A 184 -3.10 -11.97 -18.30
N LYS A 185 -2.40 -11.30 -17.37
CA LYS A 185 -2.94 -10.24 -16.49
C LYS A 185 -4.14 -10.70 -15.67
N VAL A 186 -4.20 -11.96 -15.31
CA VAL A 186 -5.23 -12.52 -14.43
C VAL A 186 -4.83 -12.30 -12.98
N VAL A 187 -5.79 -11.98 -12.13
CA VAL A 187 -5.58 -11.88 -10.69
C VAL A 187 -6.58 -12.78 -9.99
N ARG A 188 -6.08 -13.86 -9.42
CA ARG A 188 -6.88 -14.85 -8.69
C ARG A 188 -6.27 -15.22 -7.34
N PRO A 189 -7.10 -15.56 -6.34
CA PRO A 189 -6.64 -16.12 -5.07
C PRO A 189 -5.92 -17.46 -5.27
N VAL A 190 -4.97 -17.77 -4.37
CA VAL A 190 -4.37 -19.10 -4.32
C VAL A 190 -5.41 -20.11 -3.83
N GLY A 191 -5.62 -21.20 -4.54
CA GLY A 191 -6.61 -22.22 -4.20
C GLY A 191 -8.04 -21.71 -4.26
N LYS A 192 -8.86 -22.01 -3.25
CA LYS A 192 -10.27 -21.60 -3.21
C LYS A 192 -10.42 -20.19 -2.64
N ALA A 193 -11.00 -19.28 -3.40
CA ALA A 193 -11.20 -17.88 -2.99
C ALA A 193 -11.91 -17.75 -1.63
N ARG A 194 -12.97 -18.54 -1.41
CA ARG A 194 -13.75 -18.51 -0.16
C ARG A 194 -12.90 -18.84 1.06
N ASP A 195 -12.00 -19.81 0.96
CA ASP A 195 -11.11 -20.18 2.07
C ASP A 195 -10.09 -19.08 2.34
N ARG A 196 -9.46 -18.54 1.28
CA ARG A 196 -8.50 -17.43 1.38
C ARG A 196 -9.11 -16.17 1.98
N PHE A 197 -10.33 -15.81 1.58
CA PHE A 197 -11.01 -14.61 2.12
C PHE A 197 -11.54 -14.84 3.54
N ARG A 198 -11.90 -16.08 3.91
CA ARG A 198 -12.25 -16.42 5.30
C ARG A 198 -11.06 -16.24 6.22
N GLU A 199 -9.86 -16.64 5.82
CA GLU A 199 -8.63 -16.49 6.60
C GLU A 199 -8.25 -15.02 6.83
N ASP A 200 -8.25 -14.21 5.79
CA ASP A 200 -8.02 -12.76 5.87
C ASP A 200 -8.84 -12.01 4.81
N LYS A 201 -9.90 -11.34 5.26
CA LYS A 201 -10.80 -10.59 4.37
C LYS A 201 -10.10 -9.43 3.69
N LEU A 202 -8.97 -8.94 4.21
CA LEU A 202 -8.16 -7.91 3.55
C LEU A 202 -7.63 -8.35 2.18
N ARG A 203 -7.58 -9.65 1.91
CA ARG A 203 -7.21 -10.19 0.59
C ARG A 203 -8.16 -9.74 -0.52
N ILE A 204 -9.42 -9.36 -0.20
CA ILE A 204 -10.37 -8.82 -1.17
C ILE A 204 -9.92 -7.44 -1.68
N PRO A 205 -9.75 -6.38 -0.86
CA PRO A 205 -9.24 -5.10 -1.36
C PRO A 205 -7.82 -5.21 -1.94
N ARG A 206 -6.99 -6.14 -1.45
CA ARG A 206 -5.68 -6.45 -2.08
C ARG A 206 -5.85 -6.98 -3.49
N MET A 207 -6.77 -7.89 -3.73
CA MET A 207 -7.08 -8.42 -5.06
C MET A 207 -7.49 -7.29 -6.01
N VAL A 208 -8.37 -6.37 -5.57
CA VAL A 208 -8.76 -5.20 -6.37
C VAL A 208 -7.56 -4.31 -6.69
N ARG A 209 -6.70 -4.05 -5.70
CA ARG A 209 -5.48 -3.26 -5.89
C ARG A 209 -4.55 -3.89 -6.94
N PHE A 210 -4.28 -5.18 -6.84
CA PHE A 210 -3.41 -5.86 -7.80
C PHE A 210 -4.05 -5.97 -9.18
N PHE A 211 -5.36 -6.20 -9.24
CA PHE A 211 -6.08 -6.16 -10.52
C PHE A 211 -5.90 -4.81 -11.21
N CYS A 212 -6.19 -3.70 -10.52
CA CYS A 212 -6.08 -2.36 -11.07
C CYS A 212 -4.64 -1.89 -11.31
N ARG A 213 -3.65 -2.55 -10.72
CA ARG A 213 -2.24 -2.34 -11.01
C ARG A 213 -1.81 -2.99 -12.33
N LEU A 214 -2.41 -4.10 -12.70
CA LEU A 214 -2.07 -4.87 -13.90
C LEU A 214 -3.05 -4.62 -15.06
N ASN A 215 -4.28 -4.19 -14.75
CA ASN A 215 -5.38 -4.00 -15.67
C ASN A 215 -6.01 -2.61 -15.52
N ASP A 216 -6.62 -2.14 -16.59
CA ASP A 216 -7.39 -0.90 -16.63
C ASP A 216 -8.88 -1.12 -16.95
N GLY A 217 -9.34 -2.36 -16.85
CA GLY A 217 -10.70 -2.81 -17.16
C GLY A 217 -11.59 -3.03 -15.94
N ASP A 218 -12.76 -3.59 -16.22
CA ASP A 218 -13.80 -3.94 -15.25
C ASP A 218 -13.47 -5.30 -14.62
N ILE A 219 -13.31 -5.33 -13.30
CA ILE A 219 -12.96 -6.53 -12.53
C ILE A 219 -14.05 -7.59 -12.59
N LEU A 220 -15.33 -7.21 -12.67
CA LEU A 220 -16.45 -8.15 -12.74
C LEU A 220 -16.39 -9.07 -13.98
N LYS A 221 -15.73 -8.61 -15.05
CA LYS A 221 -15.54 -9.40 -16.27
C LYS A 221 -14.37 -10.37 -16.20
N SER A 222 -13.56 -10.27 -15.15
CA SER A 222 -12.31 -11.03 -14.98
C SER A 222 -12.38 -12.06 -13.85
N LEU A 223 -13.35 -11.92 -12.93
CA LEU A 223 -13.53 -12.86 -11.84
C LEU A 223 -14.43 -14.04 -12.29
N ASP A 224 -14.04 -15.23 -11.87
CA ASP A 224 -14.93 -16.40 -11.95
C ASP A 224 -16.07 -16.27 -10.91
N GLU A 225 -17.15 -17.05 -11.14
CA GLU A 225 -18.35 -17.01 -10.31
C GLU A 225 -18.06 -17.33 -8.84
N GLN A 226 -17.23 -18.34 -8.56
CA GLN A 226 -16.89 -18.73 -7.18
C GLN A 226 -16.12 -17.65 -6.43
N THR A 227 -15.21 -16.97 -7.14
CA THR A 227 -14.46 -15.84 -6.57
C THR A 227 -15.39 -14.67 -6.30
N LEU A 228 -16.31 -14.35 -7.19
CA LEU A 228 -17.28 -13.28 -7.03
C LEU A 228 -18.24 -13.54 -5.86
N GLU A 229 -18.78 -14.77 -5.74
CA GLU A 229 -19.61 -15.19 -4.60
C GLU A 229 -18.84 -15.02 -3.27
N ALA A 230 -17.60 -15.44 -3.22
CA ALA A 230 -16.76 -15.28 -2.02
C ALA A 230 -16.50 -13.80 -1.67
N VAL A 231 -16.32 -12.93 -2.67
CA VAL A 231 -16.22 -11.49 -2.45
C VAL A 231 -17.51 -10.96 -1.83
N TRP A 232 -18.66 -11.30 -2.37
CA TRP A 232 -19.95 -10.83 -1.87
C TRP A 232 -20.27 -11.33 -0.46
N GLU A 233 -19.86 -12.55 -0.11
CA GLU A 233 -19.97 -13.08 1.25
C GLU A 233 -19.17 -12.24 2.26
N PHE A 234 -17.96 -11.82 1.91
CA PHE A 234 -17.02 -11.19 2.85
C PHE A 234 -16.77 -9.69 2.62
N ARG A 235 -17.46 -9.03 1.67
CA ARG A 235 -17.21 -7.62 1.28
C ARG A 235 -17.34 -6.59 2.40
N GLN A 236 -18.04 -6.91 3.49
CA GLN A 236 -18.12 -6.03 4.66
C GLN A 236 -16.84 -6.08 5.51
N LEU A 237 -15.89 -6.93 5.16
CA LEU A 237 -14.58 -7.07 5.79
C LEU A 237 -14.65 -7.22 7.33
N PRO A 238 -15.54 -8.07 7.88
CA PRO A 238 -15.68 -8.22 9.33
C PRO A 238 -14.36 -8.66 9.95
N GLY A 239 -13.99 -8.06 11.11
CA GLY A 239 -12.74 -8.34 11.82
C GLY A 239 -11.50 -7.63 11.28
N VAL A 240 -11.55 -7.00 10.10
CA VAL A 240 -10.42 -6.23 9.57
C VAL A 240 -10.41 -4.82 10.18
N SER A 241 -9.25 -4.39 10.70
CA SER A 241 -9.13 -3.04 11.26
C SER A 241 -9.25 -1.96 10.17
N GLY A 242 -9.89 -0.83 10.52
CA GLY A 242 -10.05 0.30 9.61
C GLY A 242 -8.71 0.83 9.08
N GLU A 243 -7.65 0.79 9.89
CA GLU A 243 -6.30 1.15 9.49
C GLU A 243 -5.79 0.29 8.30
N ARG A 244 -5.95 -1.05 8.38
CA ARG A 244 -5.53 -1.95 7.30
C ARG A 244 -6.33 -1.71 6.02
N ILE A 245 -7.65 -1.49 6.14
CA ILE A 245 -8.53 -1.17 5.00
C ILE A 245 -8.09 0.16 4.37
N ALA A 246 -7.87 1.20 5.19
CA ALA A 246 -7.42 2.51 4.72
C ALA A 246 -6.08 2.43 3.96
N MET A 247 -5.11 1.68 4.49
CA MET A 247 -3.80 1.51 3.84
C MET A 247 -3.91 0.81 2.49
N GLU A 248 -4.73 -0.25 2.38
CA GLU A 248 -4.95 -0.95 1.10
C GLU A 248 -5.69 -0.06 0.09
N PHE A 249 -6.70 0.70 0.52
CA PHE A 249 -7.42 1.63 -0.35
C PHE A 249 -6.49 2.72 -0.92
N MET A 250 -5.70 3.36 -0.05
CA MET A 250 -4.73 4.38 -0.47
C MET A 250 -3.65 3.80 -1.39
N ALA A 251 -3.17 2.59 -1.10
CA ALA A 251 -2.21 1.90 -1.96
C ALA A 251 -2.83 1.58 -3.33
N GLY A 252 -4.12 1.21 -3.37
CA GLY A 252 -4.86 0.98 -4.60
C GLY A 252 -4.93 2.23 -5.49
N LEU A 253 -5.27 3.38 -4.92
CA LEU A 253 -5.27 4.65 -5.64
C LEU A 253 -3.88 4.99 -6.23
N LYS A 254 -2.81 4.83 -5.43
CA LYS A 254 -1.43 5.13 -5.85
C LYS A 254 -0.91 4.22 -6.95
N GLN A 255 -1.27 2.93 -6.92
CA GLN A 255 -0.68 1.90 -7.77
C GLN A 255 -1.50 1.56 -9.01
N SER A 256 -2.78 1.94 -9.06
CA SER A 256 -3.67 1.64 -10.19
C SER A 256 -3.19 2.30 -11.49
N LEU A 257 -3.41 1.61 -12.60
CA LEU A 257 -3.19 2.18 -13.94
C LEU A 257 -4.13 3.36 -14.19
N LYS A 258 -5.40 3.21 -13.79
CA LYS A 258 -6.45 4.24 -13.89
C LYS A 258 -7.18 4.37 -12.55
N PRO A 259 -6.90 5.39 -11.75
CA PRO A 259 -7.56 5.60 -10.45
C PRO A 259 -9.08 5.66 -10.52
N ALA A 260 -9.65 6.30 -11.53
CA ALA A 260 -11.11 6.32 -11.73
C ALA A 260 -11.67 4.90 -11.89
N MET A 261 -10.96 4.00 -12.60
CA MET A 261 -11.37 2.61 -12.76
C MET A 261 -11.17 1.78 -11.48
N PHE A 262 -10.15 2.10 -10.69
CA PHE A 262 -10.01 1.51 -9.35
C PHE A 262 -11.21 1.83 -8.47
N LEU A 263 -11.68 3.08 -8.45
CA LEU A 263 -12.88 3.49 -7.71
C LEU A 263 -14.13 2.76 -8.22
N HIS A 264 -14.28 2.66 -9.54
CA HIS A 264 -15.37 1.91 -10.17
C HIS A 264 -15.37 0.44 -9.75
N ASN A 265 -14.23 -0.24 -9.84
CA ASN A 265 -14.10 -1.65 -9.45
C ASN A 265 -14.35 -1.86 -7.95
N TYR A 266 -13.92 -0.91 -7.13
CA TYR A 266 -14.12 -0.93 -5.68
C TYR A 266 -15.61 -0.79 -5.32
N GLU A 267 -16.34 0.07 -6.02
CA GLU A 267 -17.80 0.24 -5.90
C GLU A 267 -18.54 -0.99 -6.41
N SER A 268 -18.19 -1.50 -7.58
CA SER A 268 -18.85 -2.67 -8.20
C SER A 268 -18.82 -3.91 -7.30
N LEU A 269 -17.79 -4.04 -6.47
CA LEU A 269 -17.66 -5.11 -5.47
C LEU A 269 -18.28 -4.74 -4.11
N GLY A 270 -18.83 -3.54 -3.95
CA GLY A 270 -19.50 -3.10 -2.73
C GLY A 270 -18.57 -2.92 -1.53
N LEU A 271 -17.34 -2.43 -1.73
CA LEU A 271 -16.33 -2.32 -0.67
C LEU A 271 -16.32 -0.97 0.06
N PHE A 272 -16.97 0.06 -0.47
CA PHE A 272 -17.00 1.38 0.17
C PHE A 272 -17.67 1.41 1.54
N PRO A 273 -18.74 0.66 1.84
CA PRO A 273 -19.32 0.63 3.17
C PRO A 273 -18.36 0.15 4.27
N ALA A 274 -17.43 -0.76 3.95
CA ALA A 274 -16.39 -1.19 4.87
C ALA A 274 -15.26 -0.16 5.01
N THR A 275 -14.99 0.59 3.95
CA THR A 275 -13.90 1.59 3.91
C THR A 275 -14.30 2.93 4.52
N PHE A 276 -15.56 3.34 4.33
CA PHE A 276 -16.15 4.60 4.81
C PHE A 276 -17.51 4.35 5.48
N PRO A 277 -17.58 3.66 6.62
CA PRO A 277 -18.83 3.10 7.17
C PRO A 277 -19.95 4.10 7.43
N THR A 278 -19.62 5.38 7.67
CA THR A 278 -20.59 6.44 8.01
C THR A 278 -20.66 7.56 7.00
N LEU A 279 -19.98 7.40 5.86
CA LEU A 279 -19.90 8.41 4.83
C LEU A 279 -20.47 7.89 3.52
N LYS A 280 -21.09 8.79 2.77
CA LYS A 280 -21.53 8.52 1.40
C LYS A 280 -20.40 8.81 0.43
N VAL A 281 -20.15 7.91 -0.50
CA VAL A 281 -19.19 8.10 -1.58
C VAL A 281 -19.94 8.62 -2.82
N ASP A 282 -19.41 9.70 -3.43
CA ASP A 282 -20.00 10.31 -4.61
C ASP A 282 -19.53 9.57 -5.88
N VAL A 283 -20.18 8.47 -6.22
CA VAL A 283 -19.79 7.57 -7.31
C VAL A 283 -19.84 8.22 -8.69
N GLN A 284 -20.74 9.19 -8.88
CA GLN A 284 -20.90 9.93 -10.14
C GLN A 284 -19.67 10.80 -10.47
N ASP A 285 -18.86 11.11 -9.47
CA ASP A 285 -17.68 11.95 -9.62
C ASP A 285 -16.40 11.17 -9.95
N PHE A 286 -16.44 9.83 -9.99
CA PHE A 286 -15.27 9.02 -10.31
C PHE A 286 -14.60 9.38 -11.65
N PRO A 287 -15.35 9.68 -12.74
CA PRO A 287 -14.72 10.10 -13.99
C PRO A 287 -13.87 11.36 -13.88
N SER A 288 -14.18 12.28 -12.95
CA SER A 288 -13.41 13.50 -12.72
C SER A 288 -12.03 13.25 -12.13
N VAL A 289 -11.81 12.12 -11.46
CA VAL A 289 -10.53 11.74 -10.88
C VAL A 289 -9.46 11.50 -11.95
N LYS A 290 -9.86 11.01 -13.14
CA LYS A 290 -8.96 10.73 -14.27
C LYS A 290 -7.75 9.88 -13.83
N ASP A 291 -6.55 10.44 -13.97
CA ASP A 291 -5.25 9.83 -13.66
C ASP A 291 -4.64 10.32 -12.33
N VAL A 292 -5.38 11.10 -11.55
CA VAL A 292 -4.90 11.61 -10.26
C VAL A 292 -4.79 10.48 -9.24
N ARG A 293 -3.55 10.16 -8.84
CA ARG A 293 -3.22 9.06 -7.90
C ARG A 293 -3.01 9.51 -6.47
N ASN A 294 -3.19 10.80 -6.19
CA ASN A 294 -3.05 11.37 -4.85
C ASN A 294 -4.22 10.97 -3.96
N PRO A 295 -4.02 10.12 -2.93
CA PRO A 295 -5.13 9.65 -2.10
C PRO A 295 -5.85 10.77 -1.37
N ASN A 296 -5.12 11.80 -0.89
CA ASN A 296 -5.71 12.92 -0.16
C ASN A 296 -6.71 13.68 -1.03
N ALA A 297 -6.29 14.01 -2.26
CA ALA A 297 -7.14 14.71 -3.23
C ALA A 297 -8.36 13.88 -3.63
N VAL A 298 -8.16 12.59 -3.94
CA VAL A 298 -9.24 11.69 -4.35
C VAL A 298 -10.24 11.46 -3.22
N ILE A 299 -9.77 11.18 -2.00
CA ILE A 299 -10.63 10.96 -0.82
C ILE A 299 -11.44 12.22 -0.51
N ALA A 300 -10.81 13.41 -0.54
CA ALA A 300 -11.53 14.66 -0.34
C ALA A 300 -12.65 14.83 -1.38
N TRP A 301 -12.36 14.55 -2.65
CA TRP A 301 -13.32 14.69 -3.73
C TRP A 301 -14.52 13.75 -3.63
N ILE A 302 -14.27 12.45 -3.43
CA ILE A 302 -15.36 11.46 -3.36
C ILE A 302 -16.20 11.55 -2.08
N LEU A 303 -15.73 12.30 -1.06
CA LEU A 303 -16.43 12.47 0.22
C LEU A 303 -16.97 13.90 0.44
N LYS A 304 -16.89 14.80 -0.54
CA LYS A 304 -17.22 16.22 -0.39
C LYS A 304 -18.65 16.50 0.07
N SER A 305 -19.60 15.61 -0.27
CA SER A 305 -21.04 15.82 0.01
C SER A 305 -21.51 15.30 1.37
N ASN A 306 -20.60 15.13 2.35
CA ASN A 306 -20.93 14.51 3.64
C ASN A 306 -21.26 15.47 4.79
N GLY A 307 -21.74 16.66 4.51
CA GLY A 307 -22.16 17.62 5.55
C GLY A 307 -21.01 18.31 6.27
N GLY A 308 -19.92 18.55 5.53
CA GLY A 308 -18.82 19.42 5.90
C GLY A 308 -17.52 18.71 6.33
N PRO A 309 -16.42 19.48 6.27
CA PRO A 309 -15.06 18.95 6.47
C PRO A 309 -14.83 18.25 7.81
N GLN A 310 -15.38 18.80 8.90
CA GLN A 310 -15.21 18.26 10.26
C GLN A 310 -15.86 16.89 10.43
N LYS A 311 -17.03 16.67 9.80
CA LYS A 311 -17.70 15.36 9.85
C LYS A 311 -16.88 14.29 9.13
N VAL A 312 -16.33 14.64 7.96
CA VAL A 312 -15.45 13.74 7.21
C VAL A 312 -14.19 13.42 8.01
N LYS A 313 -13.52 14.44 8.57
CA LYS A 313 -12.35 14.25 9.44
C LYS A 313 -12.63 13.31 10.60
N ALA A 314 -13.72 13.55 11.34
CA ALA A 314 -14.10 12.68 12.48
C ALA A 314 -14.31 11.23 12.06
N ALA A 315 -14.95 10.99 10.91
CA ALA A 315 -15.16 9.65 10.38
C ALA A 315 -13.85 8.96 9.98
N LEU A 316 -12.94 9.67 9.29
CA LEU A 316 -11.62 9.15 8.89
C LEU A 316 -10.75 8.86 10.13
N THR A 317 -10.80 9.72 11.16
CA THR A 317 -10.11 9.50 12.44
C THR A 317 -10.63 8.23 13.12
N LYS A 318 -11.95 8.04 13.18
CA LYS A 318 -12.57 6.83 13.76
C LYS A 318 -12.15 5.58 12.99
N GLN A 319 -12.00 5.66 11.68
CA GLN A 319 -11.53 4.57 10.80
C GLN A 319 -10.01 4.40 10.83
N LYS A 320 -9.30 5.17 11.65
CA LYS A 320 -7.83 5.13 11.84
C LYS A 320 -7.03 5.40 10.58
N TYR A 321 -7.49 6.31 9.73
CA TYR A 321 -6.63 6.88 8.69
C TYR A 321 -5.44 7.61 9.32
N PRO A 322 -4.27 7.66 8.68
CA PRO A 322 -3.13 8.43 9.17
C PRO A 322 -3.49 9.91 9.39
N GLY A 323 -2.91 10.54 10.43
CA GLY A 323 -3.15 11.95 10.76
C GLY A 323 -2.92 12.90 9.59
N THR A 324 -1.85 12.66 8.86
CA THR A 324 -1.51 13.43 7.65
C THR A 324 -2.60 13.36 6.56
N VAL A 325 -3.33 12.24 6.48
CA VAL A 325 -4.40 12.06 5.49
C VAL A 325 -5.67 12.80 5.91
N PHE A 326 -6.19 12.54 7.13
CA PHE A 326 -7.45 13.18 7.53
C PHE A 326 -7.32 14.69 7.69
N ASP A 327 -6.14 15.20 8.07
CA ASP A 327 -5.87 16.64 8.12
C ASP A 327 -5.80 17.28 6.72
N ALA A 328 -5.15 16.59 5.77
CA ALA A 328 -5.11 17.03 4.37
C ALA A 328 -6.52 17.03 3.75
N VAL A 329 -7.29 15.96 3.93
CA VAL A 329 -8.67 15.84 3.41
C VAL A 329 -9.55 16.96 3.97
N GLU A 330 -9.52 17.21 5.28
CA GLU A 330 -10.26 18.31 5.89
C GLU A 330 -9.88 19.67 5.29
N PHE A 331 -8.57 19.91 5.10
CA PHE A 331 -8.08 21.15 4.51
C PHE A 331 -8.58 21.34 3.07
N LEU A 332 -8.50 20.29 2.24
CA LEU A 332 -8.98 20.34 0.86
C LEU A 332 -10.49 20.57 0.76
N LEU A 333 -11.28 19.97 1.65
CA LEU A 333 -12.71 20.21 1.71
C LEU A 333 -13.04 21.64 2.11
N HIS A 334 -12.31 22.25 3.06
CA HIS A 334 -12.45 23.68 3.36
C HIS A 334 -12.08 24.57 2.19
N LEU A 335 -11.08 24.21 1.40
CA LEU A 335 -10.73 24.94 0.18
C LEU A 335 -11.81 24.81 -0.89
N HIS A 336 -12.45 23.65 -1.00
CA HIS A 336 -13.57 23.46 -1.92
C HIS A 336 -14.78 24.35 -1.58
N GLU A 337 -15.13 24.40 -0.30
CA GLU A 337 -16.21 25.29 0.17
C GLU A 337 -15.83 26.76 0.06
N LEU A 338 -14.55 27.08 0.22
CA LEU A 338 -13.92 28.41 0.27
C LEU A 338 -14.81 29.48 0.93
N VAL A 339 -15.28 29.18 2.14
CA VAL A 339 -16.10 30.13 2.91
C VAL A 339 -15.28 31.39 3.20
N PRO A 340 -15.73 32.60 2.76
CA PRO A 340 -14.95 33.83 2.87
C PRO A 340 -14.39 34.08 4.27
N ASP A 341 -15.15 33.81 5.30
CA ASP A 341 -14.75 34.07 6.70
C ASP A 341 -13.63 33.12 7.19
N LYS A 342 -13.34 32.05 6.47
CA LYS A 342 -12.27 31.08 6.79
C LYS A 342 -10.97 31.34 6.02
N VAL A 343 -10.93 32.23 5.04
CA VAL A 343 -9.76 32.47 4.17
C VAL A 343 -8.49 32.73 4.97
N SER A 344 -8.54 33.65 5.95
CA SER A 344 -7.38 33.98 6.79
C SER A 344 -6.87 32.75 7.59
N ALA A 345 -7.75 31.91 8.08
CA ALA A 345 -7.37 30.67 8.77
C ALA A 345 -6.76 29.64 7.81
N LEU A 346 -7.29 29.53 6.60
CA LEU A 346 -6.77 28.63 5.57
C LEU A 346 -5.39 29.07 5.07
N LEU A 347 -5.15 30.39 4.91
CA LEU A 347 -3.83 30.93 4.57
C LEU A 347 -2.80 30.64 5.67
N ARG A 348 -3.16 30.82 6.94
CA ARG A 348 -2.27 30.44 8.07
C ARG A 348 -1.96 28.94 8.07
N ARG A 349 -2.96 28.09 7.80
CA ARG A 349 -2.77 26.64 7.74
C ARG A 349 -1.89 26.23 6.55
N ARG A 350 -2.04 26.88 5.38
CA ARG A 350 -1.15 26.72 4.23
C ARG A 350 0.32 26.98 4.61
N ASP A 351 0.55 28.04 5.39
CA ASP A 351 1.89 28.53 5.72
C ASP A 351 2.46 27.92 7.02
N ILE A 352 1.77 26.99 7.66
CA ILE A 352 2.18 26.40 8.95
C ILE A 352 3.57 25.75 8.91
N HIS A 353 3.96 25.21 7.76
CA HIS A 353 5.28 24.60 7.54
C HIS A 353 6.43 25.62 7.71
N LYS A 354 6.18 26.92 7.58
CA LYS A 354 7.18 27.99 7.81
C LYS A 354 7.61 28.11 9.28
N GLN A 355 6.90 27.45 10.19
CA GLN A 355 7.24 27.38 11.61
C GLN A 355 8.10 26.16 11.97
N GLU A 356 8.38 25.32 11.00
CA GLU A 356 9.27 24.15 11.19
C GLU A 356 10.71 24.61 11.28
N GLU A 357 11.45 24.14 12.27
CA GLU A 357 12.87 24.49 12.49
C GLU A 357 13.79 23.82 11.47
N ASP A 358 13.43 22.59 11.02
CA ASP A 358 14.17 21.86 10.00
C ASP A 358 13.68 22.27 8.60
N LEU A 359 14.57 22.92 7.84
CA LEU A 359 14.26 23.43 6.51
C LEU A 359 13.89 22.33 5.50
N GLU A 360 14.55 21.17 5.55
CA GLU A 360 14.23 20.06 4.64
C GLU A 360 12.84 19.50 4.92
N VAL A 361 12.49 19.38 6.21
CA VAL A 361 11.14 18.97 6.63
C VAL A 361 10.10 20.01 6.23
N ALA A 362 10.41 21.31 6.41
CA ALA A 362 9.52 22.40 6.00
C ALA A 362 9.24 22.37 4.50
N GLU A 363 10.26 22.22 3.68
CA GLU A 363 10.13 22.16 2.21
C GLU A 363 9.35 20.92 1.77
N ALA A 364 9.61 19.76 2.37
CA ALA A 364 8.89 18.53 2.07
C ALA A 364 7.39 18.66 2.40
N LYS A 365 7.04 19.22 3.57
CA LYS A 365 5.66 19.50 3.98
C LYS A 365 4.97 20.47 3.02
N ALA A 366 5.66 21.56 2.64
CA ALA A 366 5.15 22.55 1.69
C ALA A 366 4.90 21.93 0.32
N LYS A 367 5.83 21.14 -0.18
CA LYS A 367 5.71 20.45 -1.46
C LYS A 367 4.52 19.49 -1.48
N THR A 368 4.37 18.68 -0.42
CA THR A 368 3.23 17.75 -0.29
C THR A 368 1.91 18.47 -0.27
N MET A 369 1.77 19.52 0.53
CA MET A 369 0.55 20.32 0.62
C MET A 369 0.20 20.98 -0.73
N ARG A 370 1.18 21.56 -1.44
CA ARG A 370 0.97 22.13 -2.77
C ARG A 370 0.50 21.08 -3.77
N GLN A 371 1.09 19.89 -3.74
CA GLN A 371 0.68 18.78 -4.59
C GLN A 371 -0.76 18.35 -4.29
N ASP A 372 -1.12 18.19 -3.02
CA ASP A 372 -2.49 17.85 -2.60
C ASP A 372 -3.51 18.86 -3.13
N VAL A 373 -3.23 20.17 -2.96
CA VAL A 373 -4.11 21.25 -3.41
C VAL A 373 -4.25 21.25 -4.93
N MET A 374 -3.16 21.12 -5.69
CA MET A 374 -3.21 21.16 -7.15
C MET A 374 -3.85 19.90 -7.74
N ASP A 375 -3.62 18.74 -7.15
CA ASP A 375 -4.28 17.50 -7.60
C ASP A 375 -5.78 17.55 -7.31
N PHE A 376 -6.18 18.07 -6.15
CA PHE A 376 -7.59 18.30 -5.84
C PHE A 376 -8.22 19.33 -6.81
N ALA A 377 -7.52 20.43 -7.07
CA ALA A 377 -7.97 21.48 -7.99
C ALA A 377 -8.21 20.94 -9.40
N ARG A 378 -7.32 20.06 -9.88
CA ARG A 378 -7.46 19.39 -11.18
C ARG A 378 -8.70 18.52 -11.26
N ILE A 379 -9.00 17.76 -10.19
CA ILE A 379 -10.22 16.95 -10.11
C ILE A 379 -11.46 17.85 -10.11
N ALA A 380 -11.43 18.92 -9.34
CA ALA A 380 -12.56 19.84 -9.13
C ALA A 380 -12.75 20.88 -10.25
N GLY A 381 -11.79 21.03 -11.16
CA GLY A 381 -11.83 22.06 -12.23
C GLY A 381 -11.66 23.49 -11.73
N ILE A 382 -10.90 23.67 -10.63
CA ILE A 382 -10.68 24.97 -9.96
C ILE A 382 -9.20 25.38 -9.87
N GLU A 383 -8.38 24.95 -10.83
CA GLU A 383 -6.92 25.13 -10.81
C GLU A 383 -6.52 26.61 -10.69
N ALA A 384 -7.15 27.50 -11.45
CA ALA A 384 -6.83 28.94 -11.40
C ALA A 384 -7.08 29.54 -10.01
N GLN A 385 -8.20 29.15 -9.37
CA GLN A 385 -8.55 29.59 -8.02
C GLN A 385 -7.54 29.10 -6.98
N MET A 386 -7.11 27.84 -7.09
CA MET A 386 -6.15 27.25 -6.16
C MET A 386 -4.74 27.76 -6.42
N GLN A 387 -4.37 28.06 -7.65
CA GLN A 387 -3.10 28.68 -7.97
C GLN A 387 -3.01 30.09 -7.35
N LYS A 388 -4.09 30.89 -7.45
CA LYS A 388 -4.20 32.16 -6.73
C LYS A 388 -4.02 31.97 -5.22
N PHE A 389 -4.72 31.00 -4.61
CA PHE A 389 -4.60 30.71 -3.18
C PHE A 389 -3.17 30.36 -2.77
N LEU A 390 -2.47 29.53 -3.57
CA LEU A 390 -1.10 29.09 -3.28
C LEU A 390 -0.07 30.22 -3.44
N SER A 391 -0.27 31.14 -4.39
CA SER A 391 0.66 32.26 -4.66
C SER A 391 0.37 33.50 -3.83
N TYR A 392 -0.82 33.61 -3.25
CA TYR A 392 -1.22 34.81 -2.50
C TYR A 392 -0.32 35.01 -1.27
N THR A 393 0.20 36.24 -1.13
CA THR A 393 0.97 36.67 0.04
C THR A 393 0.07 37.46 0.99
N PRO A 394 -0.12 36.99 2.25
CA PRO A 394 -0.90 37.72 3.24
C PRO A 394 -0.42 39.15 3.43
N GLN A 395 -1.33 40.13 3.38
CA GLN A 395 -1.02 41.56 3.42
C GLN A 395 -1.31 42.19 4.76
N ALA A 396 -2.26 41.69 5.54
CA ALA A 396 -2.60 42.18 6.86
C ALA A 396 -1.47 41.94 7.86
N LYS A 397 -0.81 43.01 8.32
CA LYS A 397 0.29 42.90 9.29
C LYS A 397 -0.21 43.18 10.70
N SER A 398 0.31 42.49 11.70
CA SER A 398 -0.04 42.71 13.11
C SER A 398 0.16 44.15 13.58
N ALA A 399 1.19 44.84 13.03
CA ALA A 399 1.47 46.25 13.34
C ALA A 399 0.32 47.18 13.00
N ASP A 400 -0.44 46.90 11.96
CA ASP A 400 -1.55 47.76 11.48
C ASP A 400 -2.73 47.76 12.48
N PHE A 401 -2.79 46.81 13.39
CA PHE A 401 -3.89 46.62 14.35
C PHE A 401 -3.47 46.80 15.82
N MET A 402 -2.26 47.32 16.06
CA MET A 402 -1.76 47.54 17.44
C MET A 402 -2.57 48.56 18.24
N HIS A 403 -3.32 49.42 17.57
CA HIS A 403 -4.22 50.41 18.19
C HIS A 403 -5.50 49.74 18.77
N LEU A 404 -5.80 48.49 18.44
CA LEU A 404 -6.94 47.74 18.96
C LEU A 404 -6.58 46.96 20.22
N GLU A 405 -7.60 46.66 21.05
CA GLU A 405 -7.46 45.77 22.18
C GLU A 405 -6.99 44.37 21.73
N PRO A 406 -6.14 43.67 22.49
CA PRO A 406 -5.57 42.38 22.10
C PRO A 406 -6.61 41.34 21.65
N ALA A 407 -7.77 41.28 22.30
CA ALA A 407 -8.87 40.39 21.96
C ALA A 407 -9.54 40.70 20.60
N GLN A 408 -9.41 41.94 20.10
CA GLN A 408 -10.02 42.40 18.85
C GLN A 408 -9.07 42.28 17.65
N ARG A 409 -7.75 42.34 17.88
CA ARG A 409 -6.71 42.33 16.82
C ARG A 409 -6.84 41.15 15.86
N GLY A 410 -7.01 39.93 16.37
CA GLY A 410 -7.12 38.74 15.56
C GLY A 410 -8.35 38.76 14.63
N LYS A 411 -9.48 39.27 15.09
CA LYS A 411 -10.69 39.41 14.27
C LYS A 411 -10.51 40.48 13.18
N ALA A 412 -9.93 41.60 13.53
CA ALA A 412 -9.68 42.71 12.60
C ALA A 412 -8.70 42.33 11.49
N MET A 413 -7.58 41.65 11.86
CA MET A 413 -6.65 41.10 10.89
C MET A 413 -7.32 40.08 9.95
N SER A 414 -8.14 39.19 10.48
CA SER A 414 -8.84 38.20 9.66
C SER A 414 -9.83 38.83 8.70
N ALA A 415 -10.53 39.87 9.12
CA ALA A 415 -11.46 40.64 8.27
C ALA A 415 -10.72 41.41 7.15
N ALA A 416 -9.62 42.09 7.48
CA ALA A 416 -8.79 42.79 6.50
C ALA A 416 -8.15 41.80 5.48
N GLU A 417 -7.65 40.67 5.95
CA GLU A 417 -7.06 39.66 5.06
C GLU A 417 -8.10 39.04 4.12
N LYS A 418 -9.31 38.80 4.60
CA LYS A 418 -10.43 38.38 3.77
C LYS A 418 -10.71 39.40 2.65
N GLU A 419 -10.83 40.69 3.01
CA GLU A 419 -11.07 41.74 2.05
C GLU A 419 -9.95 41.85 1.01
N ASN A 420 -8.69 41.82 1.43
CA ASN A 420 -7.52 41.86 0.56
C ASN A 420 -7.49 40.68 -0.42
N TYR A 421 -7.77 39.48 0.06
CA TYR A 421 -7.76 38.24 -0.77
C TYR A 421 -8.81 38.33 -1.89
N PHE A 422 -10.02 38.83 -1.60
CA PHE A 422 -11.09 38.89 -2.59
C PHE A 422 -10.99 40.15 -3.48
N ARG A 423 -10.47 41.28 -2.96
CA ARG A 423 -10.26 42.49 -3.75
C ARG A 423 -9.18 42.30 -4.83
N ASN A 424 -8.06 41.66 -4.52
CA ASN A 424 -6.97 41.43 -5.45
C ASN A 424 -7.26 40.26 -6.44
N GLY A 425 -8.48 39.87 -6.61
CA GLY A 425 -8.95 38.82 -7.52
C GLY A 425 -9.97 39.27 -8.54
N ALA A 426 -10.18 40.60 -8.65
CA ALA A 426 -11.07 41.18 -9.64
C ALA A 426 -10.34 41.76 -10.86
N GLU A 427 -9.00 41.49 -10.99
CA GLU A 427 -8.22 41.82 -12.20
C GLU A 427 -7.92 40.57 -13.02
#